data_cbd64ef831f27c28723e8f5d79ea5f63
#
_entry.id   cbd64ef831f27c28723e8f5d79ea5f63
#
_cell.length_a   1.000
_cell.length_b   1.000
_cell.length_c   1.000
_cell.angle_alpha   90.00
_cell.angle_beta   90.00
_cell.angle_gamma   90.00
#
_symmetry.space_group_name_H-M   'P 1'
#
loop_
_entity.id
_entity.type
_entity.pdbx_description
1 polymer ?
#
loop_
_entity_poly.entity_id
_entity_poly.type
_entity_poly.pdbx_seq_one_letter_code
_entity_poly.pdbx_strand_id
1 'polypeptide(L)'
;MDIQAAEISAILKEQIANFGTEAEISEIGRVLKVGDGIARVYGLDNVQAGEMVEFPGGIQGMALNLEADNVGVVIFGDDRSIKEGDVVKRSGAIVDVPVGKGLLGRVVDGLGNPIDGKGPIVADSRKRVEVKAPGIIPRQSVNEPMQTGIKAIDGLIPIGRGQRELIIGDRQTGKTAVVIDTFINQKTANAGTDESKKLYCIYVAIGQKRSTVAQIVKQLEDSGAMEYSIVVAATASDPAPLQFIAPYTGCTMGEYFRDNGMHALIVYDDLSKQAVAYRQMSLLLRRPPGREAYPGDVFYIHSRLLERAAKMNDSLGGGSLTALPVIETQAGDVSAYIPTNVISITDGQIFLETELFYQGIRPALNVGLSVSRVGSAAQTKAMKKVAGSIKLELAQYREMAAFAQFGSDLDPATQRLLARGVRLTELLKQAQYKPYPVEEQVVSLFLGVRGYLDKLEVSAVRRFEGDILSHLRASHPGILAAIRDSGQMSKETEEGLVKAADAFSKTFV
;
A
#
# COMPACT_ATOMS: atom_id res chain seq x y z
N MET A 1 -27.68 19.00 -20.11
CA MET A 1 -28.05 19.53 -21.43
C MET A 1 -28.54 18.35 -22.25
N ASP A 2 -29.75 18.40 -22.67
CA ASP A 2 -30.25 17.35 -23.54
C ASP A 2 -29.54 17.48 -24.88
N ILE A 3 -29.07 16.35 -25.40
CA ILE A 3 -28.52 16.29 -26.77
C ILE A 3 -29.64 16.72 -27.69
N GLN A 4 -29.41 17.75 -28.49
CA GLN A 4 -30.49 18.23 -29.36
C GLN A 4 -30.78 17.16 -30.42
N ALA A 5 -32.05 16.80 -30.56
CA ALA A 5 -32.50 15.85 -31.57
C ALA A 5 -32.00 16.18 -33.01
N ALA A 6 -31.66 17.44 -33.25
CA ALA A 6 -31.05 17.92 -34.47
C ALA A 6 -29.61 17.38 -34.72
N GLU A 7 -28.81 17.21 -33.68
CA GLU A 7 -27.43 16.69 -33.80
C GLU A 7 -27.43 15.19 -34.08
N ILE A 8 -28.28 14.44 -33.38
CA ILE A 8 -28.49 13.02 -33.67
C ILE A 8 -29.00 12.83 -35.08
N SER A 9 -29.96 13.67 -35.52
CA SER A 9 -30.54 13.62 -36.87
C SER A 9 -29.47 13.94 -37.95
N ALA A 10 -28.56 14.86 -37.71
CA ALA A 10 -27.48 15.18 -38.64
C ALA A 10 -26.46 14.00 -38.77
N ILE A 11 -26.09 13.40 -37.67
CA ILE A 11 -25.17 12.22 -37.65
C ILE A 11 -25.85 11.01 -38.31
N LEU A 12 -27.13 10.76 -38.03
CA LEU A 12 -27.88 9.68 -38.67
C LEU A 12 -28.01 9.87 -40.18
N LYS A 13 -28.23 11.10 -40.67
CA LYS A 13 -28.28 11.39 -42.10
C LYS A 13 -26.94 11.13 -42.80
N GLU A 14 -25.83 11.46 -42.14
CA GLU A 14 -24.48 11.20 -42.66
C GLU A 14 -24.18 9.69 -42.68
N GLN A 15 -24.55 8.96 -41.63
CA GLN A 15 -24.43 7.50 -41.60
C GLN A 15 -25.27 6.79 -42.64
N ILE A 16 -26.50 7.25 -42.84
CA ILE A 16 -27.38 6.71 -43.90
C ILE A 16 -26.81 6.98 -45.29
N ALA A 17 -26.21 8.14 -45.52
CA ALA A 17 -25.59 8.47 -46.80
C ALA A 17 -24.36 7.60 -47.12
N ASN A 18 -23.66 7.12 -46.09
CA ASN A 18 -22.46 6.24 -46.18
C ASN A 18 -22.80 4.74 -46.05
N PHE A 19 -24.09 4.39 -45.90
CA PHE A 19 -24.57 3.03 -45.74
C PHE A 19 -24.39 2.22 -47.06
N GLY A 20 -23.27 1.59 -47.19
CA GLY A 20 -22.94 0.76 -48.36
C GLY A 20 -21.49 0.76 -48.74
N THR A 21 -20.67 1.56 -48.09
CA THR A 21 -19.22 1.63 -48.35
C THR A 21 -18.32 1.02 -47.27
N GLU A 22 -18.87 0.72 -46.06
CA GLU A 22 -18.06 0.11 -44.99
C GLU A 22 -18.81 -1.01 -44.25
N ALA A 23 -18.28 -2.21 -44.37
CA ALA A 23 -18.82 -3.41 -43.70
C ALA A 23 -18.57 -3.47 -42.18
N GLU A 24 -18.06 -2.39 -41.55
CA GLU A 24 -17.66 -2.35 -40.14
C GLU A 24 -18.22 -1.17 -39.35
N ILE A 25 -19.44 -0.70 -39.70
CA ILE A 25 -20.06 0.47 -39.04
C ILE A 25 -20.33 0.25 -37.54
N SER A 26 -20.46 -0.98 -37.09
CA SER A 26 -20.68 -1.33 -35.68
C SER A 26 -19.45 -1.15 -34.75
N GLU A 27 -18.28 -0.93 -35.31
CA GLU A 27 -17.03 -0.79 -34.55
C GLU A 27 -16.51 0.66 -34.46
N ILE A 28 -17.20 1.60 -35.07
CA ILE A 28 -16.83 3.01 -35.16
C ILE A 28 -17.88 3.87 -34.50
N GLY A 29 -17.43 4.77 -33.62
CA GLY A 29 -18.28 5.83 -33.05
C GLY A 29 -17.83 7.21 -33.47
N ARG A 30 -18.64 8.21 -33.13
CA ARG A 30 -18.30 9.64 -33.32
C ARG A 30 -18.44 10.40 -32.02
N VAL A 31 -17.48 11.27 -31.76
CA VAL A 31 -17.50 12.17 -30.61
C VAL A 31 -18.63 13.15 -30.73
N LEU A 32 -19.57 13.12 -29.80
CA LEU A 32 -20.64 14.10 -29.65
C LEU A 32 -20.19 15.31 -28.87
N LYS A 33 -19.41 15.09 -27.82
CA LYS A 33 -18.88 16.11 -26.92
C LYS A 33 -17.62 15.63 -26.26
N VAL A 34 -16.67 16.51 -26.06
CA VAL A 34 -15.41 16.23 -25.34
C VAL A 34 -15.06 17.39 -24.41
N GLY A 35 -14.45 17.10 -23.29
CA GLY A 35 -13.93 18.06 -22.33
C GLY A 35 -13.70 17.43 -20.96
N ASP A 36 -12.73 18.00 -20.22
CA ASP A 36 -12.37 17.58 -18.86
C ASP A 36 -11.99 16.09 -18.73
N GLY A 37 -11.37 15.52 -19.79
CA GLY A 37 -10.95 14.11 -19.82
C GLY A 37 -12.09 13.11 -20.08
N ILE A 38 -13.27 13.59 -20.50
CA ILE A 38 -14.43 12.76 -20.81
C ILE A 38 -14.88 13.05 -22.24
N ALA A 39 -15.23 12.00 -22.99
CA ALA A 39 -15.94 12.10 -24.27
C ALA A 39 -17.30 11.39 -24.19
N ARG A 40 -18.30 11.95 -24.85
CA ARG A 40 -19.56 11.27 -25.18
C ARG A 40 -19.49 10.86 -26.63
N VAL A 41 -19.70 9.58 -26.88
CA VAL A 41 -19.52 8.97 -28.20
C VAL A 41 -20.82 8.29 -28.62
N TYR A 42 -21.25 8.54 -29.84
CA TYR A 42 -22.39 7.89 -30.47
C TYR A 42 -21.94 6.76 -31.39
N GLY A 43 -22.70 5.69 -31.50
CA GLY A 43 -22.49 4.62 -32.50
C GLY A 43 -21.53 3.51 -32.07
N LEU A 44 -21.20 3.39 -30.78
CA LEU A 44 -20.46 2.25 -30.22
C LEU A 44 -21.42 1.22 -29.59
N ASP A 45 -22.37 0.70 -30.41
CA ASP A 45 -23.52 -0.08 -29.92
C ASP A 45 -23.13 -1.39 -29.23
N ASN A 46 -22.01 -2.00 -29.62
CA ASN A 46 -21.55 -3.27 -29.07
C ASN A 46 -20.40 -3.13 -28.07
N VAL A 47 -20.02 -1.90 -27.69
CA VAL A 47 -18.93 -1.69 -26.73
C VAL A 47 -19.32 -2.21 -25.35
N GLN A 48 -18.34 -2.78 -24.65
CA GLN A 48 -18.51 -3.24 -23.27
C GLN A 48 -17.97 -2.21 -22.27
N ALA A 49 -18.52 -2.18 -21.07
CA ALA A 49 -17.95 -1.39 -20.00
C ALA A 49 -16.53 -1.90 -19.67
N GLY A 50 -15.56 -0.98 -19.55
CA GLY A 50 -14.15 -1.32 -19.38
C GLY A 50 -13.41 -1.61 -20.69
N GLU A 51 -14.07 -1.57 -21.84
CA GLU A 51 -13.43 -1.76 -23.13
C GLU A 51 -12.65 -0.50 -23.55
N MET A 52 -11.46 -0.73 -24.13
CA MET A 52 -10.63 0.33 -24.68
C MET A 52 -11.17 0.80 -26.01
N VAL A 53 -11.07 2.10 -26.21
CA VAL A 53 -11.36 2.78 -27.49
C VAL A 53 -10.18 3.66 -27.88
N GLU A 54 -10.03 3.92 -29.18
CA GLU A 54 -8.97 4.74 -29.73
C GLU A 54 -9.53 5.98 -30.43
N PHE A 55 -9.05 7.13 -30.02
CA PHE A 55 -9.31 8.43 -30.64
C PHE A 55 -8.24 8.76 -31.68
N PRO A 56 -8.47 9.77 -32.55
CA PRO A 56 -7.44 10.26 -33.47
C PRO A 56 -6.13 10.59 -32.75
N GLY A 57 -5.01 10.31 -33.42
CA GLY A 57 -3.67 10.51 -32.83
C GLY A 57 -3.22 9.41 -31.87
N GLY A 58 -3.94 8.29 -31.78
CA GLY A 58 -3.59 7.16 -30.90
C GLY A 58 -3.93 7.37 -29.44
N ILE A 59 -4.75 8.38 -29.14
CA ILE A 59 -5.19 8.65 -27.75
C ILE A 59 -6.15 7.55 -27.33
N GLN A 60 -5.87 6.92 -26.19
CA GLN A 60 -6.69 5.84 -25.67
C GLN A 60 -7.75 6.36 -24.70
N GLY A 61 -8.88 5.69 -24.69
CA GLY A 61 -9.95 5.90 -23.72
C GLY A 61 -10.56 4.58 -23.29
N MET A 62 -11.43 4.62 -22.27
CA MET A 62 -12.15 3.47 -21.76
C MET A 62 -13.65 3.80 -21.67
N ALA A 63 -14.49 2.93 -22.20
CA ALA A 63 -15.93 3.02 -22.06
C ALA A 63 -16.34 2.76 -20.60
N LEU A 64 -17.02 3.70 -19.97
CA LEU A 64 -17.38 3.62 -18.56
C LEU A 64 -18.88 3.68 -18.31
N ASN A 65 -19.63 4.54 -19.04
CA ASN A 65 -21.08 4.62 -19.01
C ASN A 65 -21.65 4.18 -20.34
N LEU A 66 -22.56 3.20 -20.30
CA LEU A 66 -23.31 2.74 -21.46
C LEU A 66 -24.73 3.30 -21.32
N GLU A 67 -25.07 4.30 -22.13
CA GLU A 67 -26.40 4.91 -22.18
C GLU A 67 -27.10 4.45 -23.47
N ALA A 68 -28.43 4.67 -23.57
CA ALA A 68 -29.20 4.15 -24.69
C ALA A 68 -28.81 4.78 -26.05
N ASP A 69 -28.30 6.00 -26.04
CA ASP A 69 -28.00 6.81 -27.22
C ASP A 69 -26.55 7.27 -27.31
N ASN A 70 -25.76 7.02 -26.26
CA ASN A 70 -24.34 7.39 -26.25
C ASN A 70 -23.54 6.56 -25.24
N VAL A 71 -22.23 6.61 -25.38
CA VAL A 71 -21.27 6.00 -24.47
C VAL A 71 -20.42 7.07 -23.82
N GLY A 72 -20.37 7.08 -22.50
CA GLY A 72 -19.44 7.91 -21.74
C GLY A 72 -18.07 7.26 -21.69
N VAL A 73 -17.08 7.90 -22.28
CA VAL A 73 -15.70 7.42 -22.37
C VAL A 73 -14.79 8.30 -21.55
N VAL A 74 -13.94 7.71 -20.73
CA VAL A 74 -12.86 8.41 -20.02
C VAL A 74 -11.58 8.35 -20.85
N ILE A 75 -10.85 9.48 -20.93
CA ILE A 75 -9.69 9.64 -21.81
C ILE A 75 -8.40 9.52 -20.99
N PHE A 76 -7.49 8.66 -21.42
CA PHE A 76 -6.19 8.43 -20.77
C PHE A 76 -5.05 9.32 -21.30
N GLY A 77 -5.37 10.52 -21.76
CA GLY A 77 -4.39 11.45 -22.33
C GLY A 77 -4.88 12.88 -22.38
N ASP A 78 -4.21 13.70 -23.18
CA ASP A 78 -4.62 15.07 -23.43
C ASP A 78 -5.80 15.10 -24.41
N ASP A 79 -6.95 15.54 -23.92
CA ASP A 79 -8.22 15.62 -24.68
C ASP A 79 -8.30 16.84 -25.62
N ARG A 80 -7.33 17.78 -25.55
CA ARG A 80 -7.34 19.05 -26.33
C ARG A 80 -7.25 18.84 -27.84
N SER A 81 -6.71 17.72 -28.27
CA SER A 81 -6.59 17.38 -29.68
C SER A 81 -7.83 16.69 -30.26
N ILE A 82 -8.75 16.23 -29.39
CA ILE A 82 -9.99 15.56 -29.78
C ILE A 82 -11.09 16.60 -30.02
N LYS A 83 -11.82 16.44 -31.12
CA LYS A 83 -12.90 17.35 -31.54
C LYS A 83 -14.22 16.64 -31.65
N GLU A 84 -15.30 17.41 -31.56
CA GLU A 84 -16.64 16.94 -31.91
C GLU A 84 -16.67 16.47 -33.38
N GLY A 85 -17.29 15.32 -33.62
CA GLY A 85 -17.32 14.66 -34.92
C GLY A 85 -16.16 13.71 -35.22
N ASP A 86 -15.10 13.72 -34.39
CA ASP A 86 -13.96 12.80 -34.56
C ASP A 86 -14.42 11.34 -34.47
N VAL A 87 -13.75 10.49 -35.25
CA VAL A 87 -14.00 9.05 -35.29
C VAL A 87 -13.32 8.36 -34.10
N VAL A 88 -14.08 7.56 -33.38
CA VAL A 88 -13.59 6.72 -32.28
C VAL A 88 -13.67 5.28 -32.71
N LYS A 89 -12.58 4.55 -32.58
CA LYS A 89 -12.50 3.13 -32.94
C LYS A 89 -12.60 2.28 -31.69
N ARG A 90 -13.40 1.24 -31.78
CA ARG A 90 -13.48 0.21 -30.77
C ARG A 90 -12.26 -0.71 -30.86
N SER A 91 -11.65 -1.08 -29.73
CA SER A 91 -10.50 -1.99 -29.73
C SER A 91 -10.92 -3.47 -29.62
N GLY A 92 -12.13 -3.76 -29.15
CA GLY A 92 -12.56 -5.12 -28.81
C GLY A 92 -11.86 -5.73 -27.58
N ALA A 93 -10.98 -4.97 -26.91
CA ALA A 93 -10.18 -5.43 -25.78
C ALA A 93 -10.54 -4.68 -24.51
N ILE A 94 -10.76 -5.41 -23.43
CA ILE A 94 -10.86 -4.84 -22.08
C ILE A 94 -9.46 -4.40 -21.64
N VAL A 95 -9.37 -3.31 -20.88
CA VAL A 95 -8.12 -2.76 -20.38
C VAL A 95 -7.23 -3.85 -19.79
N ASP A 96 -6.04 -4.00 -20.32
CA ASP A 96 -5.01 -4.92 -19.86
C ASP A 96 -3.66 -4.24 -19.72
N VAL A 97 -2.78 -4.83 -18.94
CA VAL A 97 -1.45 -4.27 -18.64
C VAL A 97 -0.38 -5.35 -18.70
N PRO A 98 0.88 -4.98 -18.98
CA PRO A 98 1.99 -5.92 -18.94
C PRO A 98 2.21 -6.42 -17.51
N VAL A 99 2.56 -7.71 -17.37
CA VAL A 99 2.91 -8.34 -16.10
C VAL A 99 4.16 -9.22 -16.29
N GLY A 100 4.88 -9.46 -15.22
CA GLY A 100 6.06 -10.31 -15.24
C GLY A 100 7.26 -9.71 -14.51
N LYS A 101 8.33 -10.50 -14.38
CA LYS A 101 9.58 -10.08 -13.74
C LYS A 101 10.32 -8.97 -14.51
N GLY A 102 10.05 -8.81 -15.81
CA GLY A 102 10.63 -7.74 -16.62
C GLY A 102 10.20 -6.31 -16.22
N LEU A 103 9.20 -6.18 -15.35
CA LEU A 103 8.77 -4.91 -14.75
C LEU A 103 9.59 -4.51 -13.52
N LEU A 104 10.37 -5.42 -12.94
CA LEU A 104 11.20 -5.11 -11.77
C LEU A 104 12.27 -4.07 -12.14
N GLY A 105 12.45 -3.08 -11.29
CA GLY A 105 13.35 -1.95 -11.54
C GLY A 105 12.79 -0.86 -12.44
N ARG A 106 11.49 -0.95 -12.83
CA ARG A 106 10.87 -0.05 -13.79
C ARG A 106 9.85 0.89 -13.12
N VAL A 107 9.70 2.05 -13.75
CA VAL A 107 8.65 3.02 -13.42
C VAL A 107 7.69 3.10 -14.61
N VAL A 108 6.42 2.87 -14.36
CA VAL A 108 5.36 2.83 -15.38
C VAL A 108 4.22 3.78 -15.04
N ASP A 109 3.43 4.13 -16.04
CA ASP A 109 2.20 4.90 -15.88
C ASP A 109 0.99 4.01 -15.45
N GLY A 110 -0.19 4.60 -15.35
CA GLY A 110 -1.42 3.89 -14.98
C GLY A 110 -1.88 2.82 -15.98
N LEU A 111 -1.34 2.80 -17.19
CA LEU A 111 -1.59 1.78 -18.22
C LEU A 111 -0.44 0.76 -18.36
N GLY A 112 0.59 0.88 -17.53
CA GLY A 112 1.76 0.00 -17.56
C GLY A 112 2.80 0.37 -18.62
N ASN A 113 2.71 1.56 -19.23
CA ASN A 113 3.73 2.05 -20.17
C ASN A 113 4.94 2.56 -19.40
N PRO A 114 6.19 2.30 -19.87
CA PRO A 114 7.39 2.78 -19.20
C PRO A 114 7.52 4.31 -19.32
N ILE A 115 7.82 4.96 -18.19
CA ILE A 115 8.04 6.41 -18.09
C ILE A 115 9.41 6.77 -17.52
N ASP A 116 10.28 5.78 -17.35
CA ASP A 116 11.62 5.90 -16.74
C ASP A 116 12.76 6.14 -17.74
N GLY A 117 12.45 6.21 -19.03
CA GLY A 117 13.45 6.39 -20.10
C GLY A 117 14.35 5.18 -20.35
N LYS A 118 14.08 4.03 -19.71
CA LYS A 118 14.89 2.79 -19.84
C LYS A 118 14.45 1.91 -21.03
N GLY A 119 13.66 2.45 -21.97
CA GLY A 119 13.17 1.72 -23.13
C GLY A 119 11.98 0.80 -22.87
N PRO A 120 11.55 0.01 -23.87
CA PRO A 120 10.39 -0.87 -23.77
C PRO A 120 10.58 -1.97 -22.71
N ILE A 121 9.46 -2.43 -22.15
CA ILE A 121 9.44 -3.49 -21.15
C ILE A 121 9.22 -4.83 -21.86
N VAL A 122 10.06 -5.81 -21.54
CA VAL A 122 9.84 -7.21 -21.93
C VAL A 122 8.94 -7.85 -20.86
N ALA A 123 7.65 -7.91 -21.14
CA ALA A 123 6.68 -8.51 -20.24
C ALA A 123 6.52 -10.02 -20.53
N ASP A 124 6.23 -10.81 -19.49
CA ASP A 124 5.94 -12.25 -19.67
C ASP A 124 4.58 -12.46 -20.33
N SER A 125 3.61 -11.60 -20.01
CA SER A 125 2.27 -11.62 -20.59
C SER A 125 1.55 -10.28 -20.33
N ARG A 126 0.32 -10.18 -20.86
CA ARG A 126 -0.60 -9.11 -20.51
C ARG A 126 -1.81 -9.70 -19.78
N LYS A 127 -2.29 -9.02 -18.73
CA LYS A 127 -3.45 -9.46 -17.96
C LYS A 127 -4.46 -8.32 -17.83
N ARG A 128 -5.74 -8.67 -17.83
CA ARG A 128 -6.84 -7.70 -17.60
C ARG A 128 -6.69 -7.02 -16.25
N VAL A 129 -6.96 -5.73 -16.22
CA VAL A 129 -6.86 -4.91 -15.01
C VAL A 129 -8.06 -5.15 -14.08
N GLU A 130 -9.26 -5.26 -14.65
CA GLU A 130 -10.46 -5.54 -13.89
C GLU A 130 -10.76 -7.05 -13.89
N VAL A 131 -10.42 -7.69 -12.78
CA VAL A 131 -10.68 -9.11 -12.52
C VAL A 131 -11.33 -9.28 -11.15
N LYS A 132 -12.08 -10.36 -10.98
CA LYS A 132 -12.64 -10.72 -9.68
C LYS A 132 -11.55 -11.19 -8.73
N ALA A 133 -11.69 -10.82 -7.45
CA ALA A 133 -10.84 -11.33 -6.40
C ALA A 133 -10.94 -12.87 -6.29
N PRO A 134 -9.90 -13.55 -5.79
CA PRO A 134 -9.95 -14.97 -5.53
C PRO A 134 -11.15 -15.33 -4.64
N GLY A 135 -11.84 -16.42 -4.96
CA GLY A 135 -12.95 -16.95 -4.17
C GLY A 135 -12.49 -17.47 -2.80
N ILE A 136 -13.41 -18.03 -2.02
CA ILE A 136 -13.13 -18.54 -0.66
C ILE A 136 -12.21 -19.76 -0.72
N ILE A 137 -12.49 -20.71 -1.61
CA ILE A 137 -11.77 -21.98 -1.70
C ILE A 137 -10.28 -21.82 -2.05
N PRO A 138 -9.88 -20.93 -2.99
CA PRO A 138 -8.46 -20.69 -3.30
C PRO A 138 -7.64 -20.06 -2.19
N ARG A 139 -8.27 -19.49 -1.16
CA ARG A 139 -7.58 -18.79 -0.06
C ARG A 139 -7.21 -19.74 1.08
N GLN A 140 -6.18 -19.34 1.81
CA GLN A 140 -5.91 -19.87 3.16
C GLN A 140 -5.73 -18.71 4.14
N SER A 141 -5.82 -19.04 5.44
CA SER A 141 -5.60 -18.08 6.50
C SER A 141 -4.17 -17.54 6.48
N VAL A 142 -4.01 -16.25 6.77
CA VAL A 142 -2.71 -15.61 6.91
C VAL A 142 -1.98 -16.17 8.13
N ASN A 143 -0.81 -16.76 7.92
CA ASN A 143 -0.02 -17.48 8.91
C ASN A 143 1.49 -17.29 8.80
N GLU A 144 1.93 -16.43 7.87
CA GLU A 144 3.35 -16.11 7.66
C GLU A 144 3.60 -14.62 7.89
N PRO A 145 4.69 -14.24 8.59
CA PRO A 145 4.99 -12.83 8.82
C PRO A 145 5.43 -12.12 7.54
N MET A 146 4.99 -10.88 7.40
CA MET A 146 5.55 -9.89 6.48
C MET A 146 6.30 -8.86 7.33
N GLN A 147 7.62 -8.96 7.37
CA GLN A 147 8.46 -8.12 8.23
C GLN A 147 8.59 -6.72 7.64
N THR A 148 8.21 -5.69 8.40
CA THR A 148 8.38 -4.29 8.01
C THR A 148 9.78 -3.74 8.34
N GLY A 149 10.46 -4.37 9.28
CA GLY A 149 11.72 -3.86 9.82
C GLY A 149 11.53 -2.73 10.84
N ILE A 150 10.29 -2.45 11.22
CA ILE A 150 9.92 -1.40 12.18
C ILE A 150 9.47 -2.06 13.48
N LYS A 151 10.25 -1.89 14.55
CA LYS A 151 10.01 -2.53 15.85
C LYS A 151 8.60 -2.35 16.38
N ALA A 152 8.07 -1.14 16.27
CA ALA A 152 6.74 -0.81 16.76
C ALA A 152 5.63 -1.51 15.98
N ILE A 153 5.82 -1.77 14.67
CA ILE A 153 4.85 -2.47 13.83
C ILE A 153 5.00 -3.98 14.02
N ASP A 154 6.18 -4.53 13.75
CA ASP A 154 6.41 -5.98 13.80
C ASP A 154 6.17 -6.57 15.20
N GLY A 155 6.43 -5.77 16.25
CA GLY A 155 6.19 -6.16 17.64
C GLY A 155 4.74 -6.02 18.09
N LEU A 156 4.05 -4.93 17.74
CA LEU A 156 2.77 -4.57 18.35
C LEU A 156 1.56 -4.75 17.41
N ILE A 157 1.78 -4.57 16.10
CA ILE A 157 0.73 -4.59 15.06
C ILE A 157 1.27 -5.39 13.86
N PRO A 158 1.55 -6.69 14.06
CA PRO A 158 2.21 -7.50 13.04
C PRO A 158 1.35 -7.68 11.81
N ILE A 159 2.01 -7.67 10.65
CA ILE A 159 1.40 -7.85 9.34
C ILE A 159 1.81 -9.20 8.78
N GLY A 160 0.86 -9.95 8.25
CA GLY A 160 1.11 -11.23 7.60
C GLY A 160 1.06 -11.16 6.08
N ARG A 161 1.69 -12.12 5.43
CA ARG A 161 1.66 -12.27 3.97
C ARG A 161 0.25 -12.59 3.48
N GLY A 162 -0.33 -11.70 2.67
CA GLY A 162 -1.70 -11.79 2.20
C GLY A 162 -2.71 -10.97 3.01
N GLN A 163 -2.27 -10.27 4.04
CA GLN A 163 -3.10 -9.36 4.85
C GLN A 163 -3.28 -8.02 4.16
N ARG A 164 -4.38 -7.33 4.48
CA ARG A 164 -4.65 -5.94 4.14
C ARG A 164 -4.54 -5.09 5.40
N GLU A 165 -3.50 -4.31 5.51
CA GLU A 165 -3.29 -3.44 6.67
C GLU A 165 -3.27 -1.98 6.26
N LEU A 166 -4.21 -1.19 6.77
CA LEU A 166 -4.35 0.22 6.44
C LEU A 166 -3.29 1.06 7.15
N ILE A 167 -2.62 1.95 6.44
CA ILE A 167 -1.81 3.01 7.02
C ILE A 167 -2.59 4.32 6.93
N ILE A 168 -2.98 4.88 8.07
CA ILE A 168 -3.86 6.04 8.13
C ILE A 168 -3.27 7.14 9.02
N GLY A 169 -3.45 8.39 8.62
CA GLY A 169 -3.00 9.57 9.37
C GLY A 169 -2.97 10.83 8.53
N ASP A 170 -2.75 11.96 9.17
CA ASP A 170 -2.66 13.26 8.50
C ASP A 170 -1.44 13.40 7.59
N ARG A 171 -1.36 14.49 6.86
CA ARG A 171 -0.18 14.82 6.05
C ARG A 171 1.08 14.86 6.91
N GLN A 172 2.20 14.38 6.35
CA GLN A 172 3.54 14.45 6.96
C GLN A 172 3.68 13.70 8.31
N THR A 173 2.80 12.78 8.63
CA THR A 173 2.91 11.91 9.81
C THR A 173 3.86 10.72 9.64
N GLY A 174 4.48 10.57 8.46
CA GLY A 174 5.45 9.50 8.18
C GLY A 174 4.87 8.27 7.48
N LYS A 175 3.66 8.33 6.90
CA LYS A 175 3.03 7.20 6.18
C LYS A 175 3.95 6.62 5.11
N THR A 176 4.45 7.47 4.20
CA THR A 176 5.37 7.05 3.13
C THR A 176 6.70 6.52 3.68
N ALA A 177 7.19 7.05 4.81
CA ALA A 177 8.41 6.57 5.45
C ALA A 177 8.28 5.11 5.92
N VAL A 178 7.15 4.76 6.55
CA VAL A 178 6.84 3.38 6.96
C VAL A 178 6.87 2.43 5.77
N VAL A 179 6.29 2.86 4.65
CA VAL A 179 6.28 2.08 3.40
C VAL A 179 7.68 1.86 2.84
N ILE A 180 8.47 2.92 2.74
CA ILE A 180 9.84 2.84 2.19
C ILE A 180 10.73 1.96 3.09
N ASP A 181 10.64 2.11 4.41
CA ASP A 181 11.36 1.24 5.35
C ASP A 181 10.98 -0.23 5.16
N THR A 182 9.68 -0.51 4.96
CA THR A 182 9.20 -1.87 4.67
C THR A 182 9.83 -2.43 3.39
N PHE A 183 9.94 -1.62 2.32
CA PHE A 183 10.57 -2.03 1.06
C PHE A 183 12.07 -2.29 1.25
N ILE A 184 12.78 -1.39 1.91
CA ILE A 184 14.21 -1.53 2.18
C ILE A 184 14.51 -2.79 3.00
N ASN A 185 13.64 -3.14 3.95
CA ASN A 185 13.79 -4.32 4.80
C ASN A 185 13.77 -5.64 4.01
N GLN A 186 13.20 -5.67 2.83
CA GLN A 186 13.13 -6.89 2.00
C GLN A 186 14.44 -7.21 1.28
N LYS A 187 15.43 -6.33 1.32
CA LYS A 187 16.69 -6.47 0.55
C LYS A 187 17.40 -7.78 0.81
N THR A 188 17.58 -8.16 2.05
CA THR A 188 18.30 -9.38 2.43
C THR A 188 17.58 -10.64 1.94
N ALA A 189 16.26 -10.70 2.09
CA ALA A 189 15.46 -11.81 1.62
C ALA A 189 15.49 -11.93 0.10
N ASN A 190 15.39 -10.80 -0.62
CA ASN A 190 15.41 -10.79 -2.08
C ASN A 190 16.80 -11.07 -2.69
N ALA A 191 17.88 -10.79 -1.96
CA ALA A 191 19.24 -11.14 -2.39
C ALA A 191 19.53 -12.65 -2.26
N GLY A 192 18.75 -13.39 -1.46
CA GLY A 192 18.85 -14.83 -1.30
C GLY A 192 18.38 -15.63 -2.52
N THR A 193 18.66 -16.92 -2.52
CA THR A 193 18.23 -17.85 -3.60
C THR A 193 16.87 -18.49 -3.34
N ASP A 194 16.39 -18.44 -2.10
CA ASP A 194 15.12 -19.04 -1.69
C ASP A 194 13.94 -18.16 -2.10
N GLU A 195 13.25 -18.55 -3.15
CA GLU A 195 12.12 -17.81 -3.71
C GLU A 195 10.96 -17.67 -2.70
N SER A 196 10.78 -18.63 -1.80
CA SER A 196 9.72 -18.60 -0.79
C SER A 196 9.88 -17.48 0.24
N LYS A 197 11.11 -16.99 0.42
CA LYS A 197 11.42 -15.88 1.34
C LYS A 197 11.34 -14.52 0.69
N LYS A 198 11.43 -14.44 -0.63
CA LYS A 198 11.39 -13.19 -1.37
C LYS A 198 10.04 -12.50 -1.22
N LEU A 199 10.07 -11.19 -1.35
CA LEU A 199 8.88 -10.34 -1.38
C LEU A 199 9.08 -9.25 -2.45
N TYR A 200 8.38 -9.37 -3.55
CA TYR A 200 8.38 -8.37 -4.62
C TYR A 200 7.49 -7.21 -4.23
N CYS A 201 7.95 -5.99 -4.46
CA CYS A 201 7.29 -4.79 -3.97
C CYS A 201 6.68 -3.99 -5.12
N ILE A 202 5.46 -3.51 -4.97
CA ILE A 202 4.78 -2.64 -5.93
C ILE A 202 4.37 -1.36 -5.20
N TYR A 203 4.90 -0.23 -5.64
CA TYR A 203 4.52 1.09 -5.12
C TYR A 203 3.64 1.80 -6.12
N VAL A 204 2.39 2.08 -5.75
CA VAL A 204 1.45 2.82 -6.59
C VAL A 204 1.33 4.24 -6.05
N ALA A 205 1.91 5.20 -6.78
CA ALA A 205 1.81 6.63 -6.48
C ALA A 205 0.55 7.20 -7.16
N ILE A 206 -0.39 7.69 -6.37
CA ILE A 206 -1.68 8.19 -6.85
C ILE A 206 -1.82 9.66 -6.50
N GLY A 207 -1.92 10.52 -7.51
CA GLY A 207 -2.14 11.95 -7.33
C GLY A 207 -1.04 12.67 -6.55
N GLN A 208 0.16 12.11 -6.47
CA GLN A 208 1.31 12.74 -5.83
C GLN A 208 2.03 13.71 -6.77
N LYS A 209 2.79 14.64 -6.21
CA LYS A 209 3.65 15.52 -7.00
C LYS A 209 4.75 14.71 -7.69
N ARG A 210 5.08 15.04 -8.93
CA ARG A 210 6.19 14.39 -9.67
C ARG A 210 7.51 14.40 -8.90
N SER A 211 7.83 15.51 -8.23
CA SER A 211 9.02 15.63 -7.40
C SER A 211 9.04 14.64 -6.23
N THR A 212 7.89 14.38 -5.61
CA THR A 212 7.76 13.39 -4.53
C THR A 212 8.00 11.97 -5.07
N VAL A 213 7.39 11.63 -6.21
CA VAL A 213 7.60 10.32 -6.85
C VAL A 213 9.07 10.13 -7.24
N ALA A 214 9.70 11.16 -7.81
CA ALA A 214 11.13 11.11 -8.16
C ALA A 214 12.02 10.88 -6.92
N GLN A 215 11.71 11.52 -5.79
CA GLN A 215 12.44 11.31 -4.53
C GLN A 215 12.27 9.88 -4.01
N ILE A 216 11.07 9.31 -4.10
CA ILE A 216 10.80 7.92 -3.69
C ILE A 216 11.58 6.94 -4.57
N VAL A 217 11.52 7.10 -5.89
CA VAL A 217 12.27 6.27 -6.84
C VAL A 217 13.77 6.33 -6.54
N LYS A 218 14.31 7.53 -6.36
CA LYS A 218 15.72 7.72 -5.99
C LYS A 218 16.06 7.02 -4.66
N GLN A 219 15.22 7.14 -3.64
CA GLN A 219 15.44 6.49 -2.35
C GLN A 219 15.44 4.96 -2.48
N LEU A 220 14.57 4.40 -3.33
CA LEU A 220 14.55 2.96 -3.62
C LEU A 220 15.81 2.53 -4.40
N GLU A 221 16.28 3.34 -5.35
CA GLU A 221 17.51 3.09 -6.09
C GLU A 221 18.74 3.15 -5.17
N ASP A 222 18.88 4.21 -4.38
CA ASP A 222 20.02 4.42 -3.45
C ASP A 222 20.12 3.29 -2.39
N SER A 223 19.00 2.74 -1.96
CA SER A 223 18.93 1.62 -1.03
C SER A 223 19.11 0.24 -1.69
N GLY A 224 19.02 0.15 -3.01
CA GLY A 224 18.99 -1.09 -3.78
C GLY A 224 17.63 -1.80 -3.76
N ALA A 225 16.59 -1.19 -3.19
CA ALA A 225 15.25 -1.77 -3.14
C ALA A 225 14.53 -1.71 -4.50
N MET A 226 14.99 -0.87 -5.42
CA MET A 226 14.40 -0.78 -6.76
C MET A 226 14.56 -2.07 -7.56
N GLU A 227 15.60 -2.87 -7.32
CA GLU A 227 15.88 -4.12 -8.05
C GLU A 227 14.74 -5.15 -7.96
N TYR A 228 13.99 -5.14 -6.87
CA TYR A 228 12.84 -6.03 -6.65
C TYR A 228 11.51 -5.28 -6.53
N SER A 229 11.48 -4.04 -7.00
CA SER A 229 10.31 -3.16 -6.91
C SER A 229 9.81 -2.73 -8.28
N ILE A 230 8.50 -2.49 -8.36
CA ILE A 230 7.81 -1.86 -9.49
C ILE A 230 7.19 -0.57 -8.98
N VAL A 231 7.33 0.53 -9.71
CA VAL A 231 6.65 1.79 -9.38
C VAL A 231 5.62 2.08 -10.46
N VAL A 232 4.36 2.21 -10.06
CA VAL A 232 3.25 2.65 -10.93
C VAL A 232 2.90 4.07 -10.53
N ALA A 233 3.06 5.03 -11.43
CA ALA A 233 2.87 6.44 -11.13
C ALA A 233 1.74 7.05 -11.97
N ALA A 234 0.72 7.57 -11.28
CA ALA A 234 -0.28 8.48 -11.81
C ALA A 234 -0.26 9.74 -10.96
N THR A 235 0.49 10.74 -11.42
CA THR A 235 0.80 11.94 -10.63
C THR A 235 -0.35 12.95 -10.61
N ALA A 236 -0.24 13.99 -9.80
CA ALA A 236 -1.27 15.03 -9.69
C ALA A 236 -1.49 15.82 -11.00
N SER A 237 -0.55 15.76 -11.93
CA SER A 237 -0.67 16.39 -13.25
C SER A 237 -1.27 15.46 -14.32
N ASP A 238 -1.46 14.20 -13.99
CA ASP A 238 -2.06 13.23 -14.91
C ASP A 238 -3.59 13.28 -14.81
N PRO A 239 -4.33 12.97 -15.89
CA PRO A 239 -5.79 12.96 -15.89
C PRO A 239 -6.37 12.04 -14.82
N ALA A 240 -7.55 12.41 -14.30
CA ALA A 240 -8.24 11.62 -13.27
C ALA A 240 -8.43 10.13 -13.64
N PRO A 241 -8.72 9.75 -14.90
CA PRO A 241 -8.80 8.35 -15.30
C PRO A 241 -7.53 7.54 -15.05
N LEU A 242 -6.34 8.12 -15.26
CA LEU A 242 -5.07 7.45 -14.96
C LEU A 242 -4.86 7.26 -13.46
N GLN A 243 -5.23 8.26 -12.64
CA GLN A 243 -5.18 8.14 -11.18
C GLN A 243 -6.18 7.09 -10.65
N PHE A 244 -7.31 6.94 -11.31
CA PHE A 244 -8.32 5.93 -10.97
C PHE A 244 -7.83 4.51 -11.28
N ILE A 245 -7.23 4.28 -12.46
CA ILE A 245 -6.87 2.92 -12.91
C ILE A 245 -5.55 2.42 -12.33
N ALA A 246 -4.61 3.31 -11.99
CA ALA A 246 -3.28 2.96 -11.52
C ALA A 246 -3.25 1.94 -10.35
N PRO A 247 -4.10 2.03 -9.31
CA PRO A 247 -4.16 1.01 -8.27
C PRO A 247 -4.52 -0.38 -8.79
N TYR A 248 -5.44 -0.47 -9.74
CA TYR A 248 -5.83 -1.75 -10.36
C TYR A 248 -4.69 -2.31 -11.22
N THR A 249 -3.98 -1.45 -11.94
CA THR A 249 -2.79 -1.81 -12.72
C THR A 249 -1.72 -2.41 -11.81
N GLY A 250 -1.35 -1.73 -10.73
CA GLY A 250 -0.39 -2.24 -9.76
C GLY A 250 -0.86 -3.55 -9.12
N CYS A 251 -2.15 -3.66 -8.81
CA CYS A 251 -2.73 -4.89 -8.27
C CYS A 251 -2.58 -6.07 -9.23
N THR A 252 -2.85 -5.87 -10.52
CA THR A 252 -2.68 -6.89 -11.55
C THR A 252 -1.22 -7.33 -11.68
N MET A 253 -0.27 -6.40 -11.57
CA MET A 253 1.16 -6.72 -11.53
C MET A 253 1.53 -7.54 -10.29
N GLY A 254 0.97 -7.22 -9.13
CA GLY A 254 1.17 -7.98 -7.89
C GLY A 254 0.55 -9.38 -7.93
N GLU A 255 -0.62 -9.52 -8.55
CA GLU A 255 -1.29 -10.81 -8.73
C GLU A 255 -0.48 -11.79 -9.60
N TYR A 256 0.32 -11.28 -10.54
CA TYR A 256 1.23 -12.14 -11.29
C TYR A 256 2.14 -12.96 -10.37
N PHE A 257 2.74 -12.32 -9.37
CA PHE A 257 3.60 -13.01 -8.40
C PHE A 257 2.78 -13.96 -7.52
N ARG A 258 1.67 -13.50 -6.96
CA ARG A 258 0.78 -14.32 -6.12
C ARG A 258 0.33 -15.59 -6.85
N ASP A 259 -0.14 -15.47 -8.07
CA ASP A 259 -0.71 -16.57 -8.85
C ASP A 259 0.35 -17.56 -9.35
N ASN A 260 1.63 -17.19 -9.34
CA ASN A 260 2.78 -18.03 -9.65
C ASN A 260 3.52 -18.58 -8.41
N GLY A 261 2.85 -18.61 -7.25
CA GLY A 261 3.41 -19.15 -6.01
C GLY A 261 4.46 -18.28 -5.34
N MET A 262 4.61 -17.02 -5.78
CA MET A 262 5.53 -16.03 -5.20
C MET A 262 4.81 -15.10 -4.23
N HIS A 263 5.55 -14.22 -3.58
CA HIS A 263 4.99 -13.25 -2.65
C HIS A 263 5.22 -11.83 -3.14
N ALA A 264 4.17 -11.03 -3.06
CA ALA A 264 4.22 -9.61 -3.39
C ALA A 264 3.60 -8.75 -2.28
N LEU A 265 4.11 -7.53 -2.18
CA LEU A 265 3.59 -6.45 -1.35
C LEU A 265 3.19 -5.31 -2.26
N ILE A 266 1.96 -4.84 -2.16
CA ILE A 266 1.50 -3.65 -2.86
C ILE A 266 1.12 -2.54 -1.90
N VAL A 267 1.55 -1.34 -2.23
CA VAL A 267 1.21 -0.12 -1.50
C VAL A 267 0.44 0.82 -2.41
N TYR A 268 -0.68 1.33 -1.92
CA TYR A 268 -1.50 2.32 -2.62
C TYR A 268 -1.36 3.68 -1.91
N ASP A 269 -0.53 4.56 -2.40
CA ASP A 269 -0.25 5.85 -1.77
C ASP A 269 -0.77 7.02 -2.63
N ASP A 270 -2.01 7.52 -2.47
CA ASP A 270 -3.01 7.08 -1.49
C ASP A 270 -4.39 6.83 -2.15
N LEU A 271 -5.19 6.01 -1.52
CA LEU A 271 -6.55 5.71 -1.98
C LEU A 271 -7.54 6.86 -1.79
N SER A 272 -7.25 7.84 -0.93
CA SER A 272 -8.05 9.06 -0.80
C SER A 272 -8.07 9.82 -2.12
N LYS A 273 -6.93 9.94 -2.79
CA LYS A 273 -6.80 10.59 -4.10
C LYS A 273 -7.44 9.78 -5.22
N GLN A 274 -7.36 8.45 -5.17
CA GLN A 274 -8.12 7.61 -6.10
C GLN A 274 -9.63 7.88 -5.99
N ALA A 275 -10.16 7.96 -4.77
CA ALA A 275 -11.57 8.26 -4.54
C ALA A 275 -11.96 9.64 -5.08
N VAL A 276 -11.10 10.66 -4.90
CA VAL A 276 -11.30 12.00 -5.45
C VAL A 276 -11.32 11.96 -6.99
N ALA A 277 -10.39 11.26 -7.61
CA ALA A 277 -10.36 11.09 -9.07
C ALA A 277 -11.64 10.41 -9.58
N TYR A 278 -12.09 9.35 -8.90
CA TYR A 278 -13.33 8.67 -9.24
C TYR A 278 -14.55 9.55 -9.05
N ARG A 279 -14.62 10.36 -8.00
CA ARG A 279 -15.67 11.36 -7.79
C ARG A 279 -15.71 12.37 -8.92
N GLN A 280 -14.56 12.90 -9.33
CA GLN A 280 -14.47 13.83 -10.47
C GLN A 280 -15.03 13.22 -11.74
N MET A 281 -14.57 12.03 -12.12
CA MET A 281 -15.05 11.32 -13.31
C MET A 281 -16.55 11.05 -13.25
N SER A 282 -17.05 10.61 -12.11
CA SER A 282 -18.46 10.26 -11.91
C SER A 282 -19.37 11.48 -12.04
N LEU A 283 -18.97 12.64 -11.49
CA LEU A 283 -19.72 13.89 -11.62
C LEU A 283 -19.74 14.39 -13.07
N LEU A 284 -18.63 14.30 -13.79
CA LEU A 284 -18.55 14.66 -15.22
C LEU A 284 -19.39 13.73 -16.10
N LEU A 285 -19.46 12.44 -15.74
CA LEU A 285 -20.35 11.46 -16.36
C LEU A 285 -21.82 11.58 -15.92
N ARG A 286 -22.14 12.58 -15.07
CA ARG A 286 -23.48 12.84 -14.52
C ARG A 286 -24.07 11.69 -13.69
N ARG A 287 -23.23 10.87 -13.06
CA ARG A 287 -23.69 9.91 -12.06
C ARG A 287 -24.19 10.65 -10.81
N PRO A 288 -25.31 10.22 -10.21
CA PRO A 288 -25.87 10.92 -9.05
C PRO A 288 -24.89 10.88 -7.87
N PRO A 289 -24.59 12.03 -7.23
CA PRO A 289 -23.73 12.08 -6.06
C PRO A 289 -24.43 11.58 -4.79
N GLY A 290 -23.67 10.90 -3.94
CA GLY A 290 -24.07 10.50 -2.60
C GLY A 290 -23.39 11.33 -1.52
N ARG A 291 -23.02 10.69 -0.39
CA ARG A 291 -22.33 11.34 0.74
C ARG A 291 -21.01 11.95 0.27
N GLU A 292 -20.75 13.19 0.69
CA GLU A 292 -19.55 13.97 0.32
C GLU A 292 -19.33 14.07 -1.20
N ALA A 293 -20.43 14.03 -1.97
CA ALA A 293 -20.44 14.01 -3.42
C ALA A 293 -19.75 12.80 -4.08
N TYR A 294 -19.42 11.75 -3.33
CA TYR A 294 -18.95 10.50 -3.91
C TYR A 294 -20.10 9.72 -4.54
N PRO A 295 -19.86 8.99 -5.64
CA PRO A 295 -20.86 8.11 -6.20
C PRO A 295 -21.17 6.94 -5.26
N GLY A 296 -22.38 6.37 -5.36
CA GLY A 296 -22.85 5.32 -4.45
C GLY A 296 -22.03 4.05 -4.42
N ASP A 297 -21.24 3.81 -5.47
CA ASP A 297 -20.38 2.63 -5.62
C ASP A 297 -18.91 2.85 -5.20
N VAL A 298 -18.56 3.99 -4.56
CA VAL A 298 -17.18 4.25 -4.14
C VAL A 298 -16.65 3.21 -3.14
N PHE A 299 -17.51 2.67 -2.28
CA PHE A 299 -17.15 1.55 -1.40
C PHE A 299 -16.71 0.33 -2.22
N TYR A 300 -17.46 -0.01 -3.27
CA TYR A 300 -17.17 -1.13 -4.14
C TYR A 300 -15.85 -0.95 -4.91
N ILE A 301 -15.49 0.28 -5.28
CA ILE A 301 -14.21 0.57 -5.93
C ILE A 301 -13.03 0.12 -5.04
N HIS A 302 -13.04 0.46 -3.76
CA HIS A 302 -11.99 0.06 -2.83
C HIS A 302 -12.10 -1.41 -2.41
N SER A 303 -13.31 -1.92 -2.17
CA SER A 303 -13.49 -3.31 -1.72
C SER A 303 -13.07 -4.31 -2.80
N ARG A 304 -13.47 -4.12 -4.07
CA ARG A 304 -13.06 -5.01 -5.17
C ARG A 304 -11.55 -4.96 -5.45
N LEU A 305 -10.88 -3.84 -5.15
CA LEU A 305 -9.43 -3.72 -5.25
C LEU A 305 -8.75 -4.49 -4.11
N LEU A 306 -9.11 -4.20 -2.87
CA LEU A 306 -8.44 -4.71 -1.68
C LEU A 306 -8.73 -6.20 -1.44
N GLU A 307 -9.89 -6.72 -1.85
CA GLU A 307 -10.20 -8.14 -1.78
C GLU A 307 -9.31 -9.02 -2.69
N ARG A 308 -8.62 -8.42 -3.64
CA ARG A 308 -7.64 -9.12 -4.49
C ARG A 308 -6.34 -9.46 -3.74
N ALA A 309 -6.04 -8.75 -2.65
CA ALA A 309 -4.96 -9.13 -1.74
C ALA A 309 -5.40 -10.35 -0.92
N ALA A 310 -4.61 -11.42 -0.99
CA ALA A 310 -4.92 -12.69 -0.36
C ALA A 310 -3.68 -13.57 -0.21
N LYS A 311 -3.73 -14.52 0.72
CA LYS A 311 -2.85 -15.69 0.80
C LYS A 311 -3.54 -16.85 0.08
N MET A 312 -2.88 -17.40 -0.94
CA MET A 312 -3.39 -18.55 -1.67
C MET A 312 -3.08 -19.84 -0.92
N ASN A 313 -3.91 -20.87 -1.12
CA ASN A 313 -3.67 -22.16 -0.51
C ASN A 313 -2.49 -22.89 -1.18
N ASP A 314 -1.94 -23.88 -0.50
CA ASP A 314 -0.73 -24.60 -0.95
C ASP A 314 -0.95 -25.37 -2.26
N SER A 315 -2.19 -25.81 -2.53
CA SER A 315 -2.53 -26.49 -3.80
C SER A 315 -2.41 -25.56 -5.02
N LEU A 316 -2.41 -24.24 -4.80
CA LEU A 316 -2.22 -23.20 -5.80
C LEU A 316 -0.84 -22.52 -5.70
N GLY A 317 0.11 -23.19 -5.03
CA GLY A 317 1.49 -22.71 -4.88
C GLY A 317 1.76 -21.85 -3.66
N GLY A 318 0.76 -21.56 -2.80
CA GLY A 318 0.95 -20.84 -1.55
C GLY A 318 1.37 -19.38 -1.68
N GLY A 319 1.27 -18.77 -2.87
CA GLY A 319 1.63 -17.38 -3.10
C GLY A 319 0.77 -16.38 -2.31
N SER A 320 1.22 -15.15 -2.22
CA SER A 320 0.47 -14.10 -1.51
C SER A 320 0.61 -12.73 -2.15
N LEU A 321 -0.43 -11.91 -1.98
CA LEU A 321 -0.41 -10.48 -2.24
C LEU A 321 -0.85 -9.77 -0.97
N THR A 322 0.07 -9.05 -0.33
CA THR A 322 -0.18 -8.23 0.86
C THR A 322 -0.45 -6.81 0.42
N ALA A 323 -1.47 -6.16 0.97
CA ALA A 323 -1.81 -4.78 0.62
C ALA A 323 -1.64 -3.83 1.81
N LEU A 324 -0.94 -2.73 1.57
CA LEU A 324 -0.84 -1.59 2.47
C LEU A 324 -1.51 -0.37 1.80
N PRO A 325 -2.84 -0.26 1.87
CA PRO A 325 -3.50 0.97 1.46
C PRO A 325 -3.13 2.11 2.40
N VAL A 326 -2.92 3.29 1.84
CA VAL A 326 -2.67 4.52 2.57
C VAL A 326 -3.90 5.41 2.45
N ILE A 327 -4.35 5.96 3.57
CA ILE A 327 -5.42 6.96 3.64
C ILE A 327 -4.90 8.21 4.32
N GLU A 328 -5.17 9.37 3.73
CA GLU A 328 -4.89 10.67 4.32
C GLU A 328 -6.12 11.17 5.06
N THR A 329 -5.96 11.47 6.35
CA THR A 329 -6.99 12.15 7.16
C THR A 329 -6.75 13.66 7.19
N GLN A 330 -7.76 14.39 7.63
CA GLN A 330 -7.69 15.81 7.94
C GLN A 330 -8.00 15.99 9.43
N ALA A 331 -7.08 16.60 10.16
CA ALA A 331 -7.18 16.81 11.61
C ALA A 331 -7.48 15.52 12.41
N GLY A 332 -6.93 14.39 11.95
CA GLY A 332 -7.12 13.07 12.60
C GLY A 332 -8.54 12.49 12.47
N ASP A 333 -9.42 13.06 11.64
CA ASP A 333 -10.80 12.59 11.50
C ASP A 333 -10.87 11.26 10.75
N VAL A 334 -10.99 10.17 11.51
CA VAL A 334 -11.21 8.81 10.98
C VAL A 334 -12.68 8.50 10.73
N SER A 335 -13.61 9.41 11.10
CA SER A 335 -15.05 9.24 10.91
C SER A 335 -15.55 9.72 9.55
N ALA A 336 -14.69 10.37 8.76
CA ALA A 336 -14.98 10.76 7.39
C ALA A 336 -15.31 9.54 6.51
N TYR A 337 -15.96 9.80 5.37
CA TYR A 337 -16.57 8.73 4.57
C TYR A 337 -15.55 7.73 4.01
N ILE A 338 -14.48 8.18 3.38
CA ILE A 338 -13.47 7.28 2.79
C ILE A 338 -12.65 6.54 3.87
N PRO A 339 -12.13 7.18 4.93
CA PRO A 339 -11.48 6.47 6.03
C PRO A 339 -12.33 5.34 6.61
N THR A 340 -13.60 5.62 6.93
CA THR A 340 -14.53 4.63 7.51
C THR A 340 -14.72 3.43 6.59
N ASN A 341 -14.87 3.66 5.29
CA ASN A 341 -15.01 2.60 4.30
C ASN A 341 -13.78 1.70 4.27
N VAL A 342 -12.58 2.28 4.18
CA VAL A 342 -11.34 1.50 4.06
C VAL A 342 -11.00 0.75 5.35
N ILE A 343 -11.25 1.35 6.53
CA ILE A 343 -11.11 0.64 7.82
C ILE A 343 -11.99 -0.61 7.87
N SER A 344 -13.21 -0.55 7.31
CA SER A 344 -14.12 -1.70 7.31
C SER A 344 -13.70 -2.82 6.35
N ILE A 345 -13.00 -2.48 5.27
CA ILE A 345 -12.53 -3.44 4.24
C ILE A 345 -11.24 -4.14 4.69
N THR A 346 -10.40 -3.47 5.46
CA THR A 346 -9.06 -3.94 5.82
C THR A 346 -9.05 -4.84 7.05
N ASP A 347 -7.98 -5.60 7.23
CA ASP A 347 -7.76 -6.55 8.33
C ASP A 347 -7.09 -5.89 9.55
N GLY A 348 -7.11 -4.58 9.61
CA GLY A 348 -6.55 -3.76 10.65
C GLY A 348 -6.04 -2.42 10.13
N GLN A 349 -5.52 -1.60 11.04
CA GLN A 349 -4.98 -0.29 10.72
C GLN A 349 -3.79 0.10 11.59
N ILE A 350 -2.85 0.80 10.99
CA ILE A 350 -1.74 1.50 11.61
C ILE A 350 -2.09 2.99 11.62
N PHE A 351 -2.42 3.52 12.79
CA PHE A 351 -2.79 4.92 12.95
C PHE A 351 -1.56 5.76 13.32
N LEU A 352 -1.19 6.68 12.43
CA LEU A 352 -0.10 7.64 12.65
C LEU A 352 -0.67 8.98 13.08
N GLU A 353 -0.27 9.45 14.25
CA GLU A 353 -0.82 10.61 14.93
C GLU A 353 0.11 11.81 14.84
N THR A 354 -0.45 12.96 14.46
CA THR A 354 0.29 14.22 14.28
C THR A 354 0.92 14.69 15.60
N GLU A 355 0.22 14.56 16.71
CA GLU A 355 0.72 14.97 18.01
C GLU A 355 1.96 14.19 18.43
N LEU A 356 1.93 12.86 18.29
CA LEU A 356 3.10 12.01 18.57
C LEU A 356 4.29 12.36 17.66
N PHE A 357 4.02 12.68 16.40
CA PHE A 357 5.08 13.07 15.47
C PHE A 357 5.80 14.35 15.91
N TYR A 358 5.07 15.37 16.37
CA TYR A 358 5.65 16.61 16.87
C TYR A 358 6.31 16.45 18.24
N GLN A 359 5.87 15.50 19.06
CA GLN A 359 6.56 15.11 20.30
C GLN A 359 7.89 14.34 20.04
N GLY A 360 8.25 14.11 18.78
CA GLY A 360 9.47 13.38 18.41
C GLY A 360 9.38 11.86 18.55
N ILE A 361 8.17 11.31 18.70
CA ILE A 361 7.90 9.88 18.68
C ILE A 361 7.79 9.45 17.21
N ARG A 362 8.79 8.78 16.70
CA ARG A 362 8.86 8.35 15.30
C ARG A 362 9.31 6.89 15.21
N PRO A 363 8.49 6.01 14.59
CA PRO A 363 7.21 6.30 13.92
C PRO A 363 6.16 6.80 14.91
N ALA A 364 5.29 7.70 14.44
CA ALA A 364 4.25 8.34 15.24
C ALA A 364 3.02 7.44 15.44
N LEU A 365 3.28 6.19 15.80
CA LEU A 365 2.30 5.13 15.91
C LEU A 365 1.45 5.27 17.17
N ASN A 366 0.15 5.43 17.01
CA ASN A 366 -0.78 5.30 18.12
C ASN A 366 -1.12 3.84 18.36
N VAL A 367 -0.48 3.21 19.36
CA VAL A 367 -0.66 1.78 19.69
C VAL A 367 -2.09 1.46 20.17
N GLY A 368 -2.80 2.43 20.73
CA GLY A 368 -4.17 2.24 21.22
C GLY A 368 -5.22 2.16 20.11
N LEU A 369 -5.04 2.95 19.04
CA LEU A 369 -5.93 2.99 17.89
C LEU A 369 -5.53 2.04 16.76
N SER A 370 -4.31 1.52 16.83
CA SER A 370 -3.78 0.61 15.82
C SER A 370 -4.06 -0.84 16.18
N VAL A 371 -4.53 -1.60 15.20
CA VAL A 371 -4.98 -3.00 15.37
C VAL A 371 -4.57 -3.84 14.19
N SER A 372 -4.02 -5.03 14.45
CA SER A 372 -3.91 -6.12 13.46
C SER A 372 -4.89 -7.22 13.82
N ARG A 373 -5.83 -7.55 12.94
CA ARG A 373 -6.80 -8.63 13.17
C ARG A 373 -6.18 -10.02 13.00
N VAL A 374 -5.07 -10.13 12.30
CA VAL A 374 -4.28 -11.37 12.18
C VAL A 374 -3.46 -11.59 13.45
N GLY A 375 -2.89 -10.53 14.00
CA GLY A 375 -2.18 -10.54 15.26
C GLY A 375 -1.00 -11.51 15.28
N SER A 376 -0.84 -12.24 16.37
CA SER A 376 0.33 -13.10 16.60
C SER A 376 0.48 -14.29 15.65
N ALA A 377 -0.51 -14.59 14.81
CA ALA A 377 -0.37 -15.57 13.71
C ALA A 377 0.62 -15.07 12.63
N ALA A 378 0.78 -13.74 12.54
CA ALA A 378 1.74 -13.08 11.64
C ALA A 378 3.11 -12.80 12.31
N GLN A 379 3.44 -13.47 13.42
CA GLN A 379 4.72 -13.30 14.11
C GLN A 379 5.49 -14.61 14.17
N THR A 380 6.83 -14.49 14.12
CA THR A 380 7.70 -15.62 14.49
C THR A 380 7.50 -15.96 15.97
N LYS A 381 7.78 -17.21 16.36
CA LYS A 381 7.64 -17.64 17.75
C LYS A 381 8.53 -16.83 18.70
N ALA A 382 9.72 -16.42 18.24
CA ALA A 382 10.62 -15.54 19.00
C ALA A 382 9.99 -14.18 19.27
N MET A 383 9.46 -13.53 18.21
CA MET A 383 8.78 -12.24 18.34
C MET A 383 7.55 -12.31 19.24
N LYS A 384 6.71 -13.32 19.06
CA LYS A 384 5.51 -13.55 19.89
C LYS A 384 5.87 -13.67 21.38
N LYS A 385 7.00 -14.34 21.69
CA LYS A 385 7.46 -14.54 23.07
C LYS A 385 7.82 -13.22 23.77
N VAL A 386 8.42 -12.27 23.03
CA VAL A 386 8.90 -11.01 23.60
C VAL A 386 7.90 -9.86 23.48
N ALA A 387 7.12 -9.81 22.42
CA ALA A 387 6.22 -8.68 22.13
C ALA A 387 4.93 -8.69 22.92
N GLY A 388 4.46 -9.86 23.36
CA GLY A 388 3.17 -10.00 24.01
C GLY A 388 2.97 -9.14 25.26
N SER A 389 4.01 -9.00 26.09
CA SER A 389 3.98 -8.19 27.31
C SER A 389 4.09 -6.69 27.04
N ILE A 390 4.84 -6.28 26.04
CA ILE A 390 5.08 -4.84 25.74
C ILE A 390 3.79 -4.11 25.40
N LYS A 391 2.89 -4.73 24.62
CA LYS A 391 1.62 -4.12 24.25
C LYS A 391 0.77 -3.83 25.49
N LEU A 392 0.75 -4.76 26.43
CA LEU A 392 0.03 -4.59 27.70
C LEU A 392 0.67 -3.51 28.58
N GLU A 393 2.00 -3.54 28.72
CA GLU A 393 2.75 -2.54 29.51
C GLU A 393 2.57 -1.12 28.96
N LEU A 394 2.60 -0.95 27.64
CA LEU A 394 2.35 0.34 27.00
C LEU A 394 0.89 0.80 27.14
N ALA A 395 -0.08 -0.12 27.13
CA ALA A 395 -1.48 0.23 27.38
C ALA A 395 -1.66 0.73 28.80
N GLN A 396 -1.12 0.02 29.80
CA GLN A 396 -1.14 0.46 31.21
C GLN A 396 -0.40 1.77 31.42
N TYR A 397 0.76 1.96 30.79
CA TYR A 397 1.51 3.21 30.84
C TYR A 397 0.66 4.39 30.34
N ARG A 398 -0.03 4.26 29.21
CA ARG A 398 -0.86 5.34 28.66
C ARG A 398 -2.03 5.69 29.59
N GLU A 399 -2.69 4.70 30.14
CA GLU A 399 -3.77 4.91 31.07
C GLU A 399 -3.28 5.66 32.30
N MET A 400 -2.18 5.22 32.90
CA MET A 400 -1.61 5.87 34.08
C MET A 400 -0.99 7.25 33.76
N ALA A 401 -0.40 7.45 32.60
CA ALA A 401 0.15 8.74 32.18
C ALA A 401 -0.96 9.81 32.05
N ALA A 402 -2.15 9.43 31.58
CA ALA A 402 -3.30 10.33 31.55
C ALA A 402 -3.75 10.74 32.95
N PHE A 403 -3.79 9.81 33.90
CA PHE A 403 -4.11 10.11 35.32
C PHE A 403 -3.04 10.92 36.01
N ALA A 404 -1.76 10.66 35.72
CA ALA A 404 -0.62 11.34 36.35
C ALA A 404 -0.59 12.86 36.10
N GLN A 405 -1.24 13.35 35.02
CA GLN A 405 -1.36 14.77 34.74
C GLN A 405 -2.24 15.50 35.78
N PHE A 406 -3.09 14.79 36.51
CA PHE A 406 -4.05 15.35 37.44
C PHE A 406 -3.73 15.08 38.93
N GLY A 407 -2.72 14.25 39.23
CA GLY A 407 -2.39 13.84 40.60
C GLY A 407 -0.93 14.14 40.98
N SER A 408 -0.75 14.74 42.18
CA SER A 408 0.56 15.09 42.71
C SER A 408 1.29 13.97 43.44
N ASP A 409 0.55 12.99 44.00
CA ASP A 409 1.13 11.92 44.83
C ASP A 409 0.85 10.53 44.16
N LEU A 410 1.84 10.04 43.44
CA LEU A 410 1.78 8.72 42.82
C LEU A 410 2.47 7.70 43.73
N ASP A 411 1.84 6.54 43.91
CA ASP A 411 2.45 5.42 44.62
C ASP A 411 3.70 4.87 43.88
N PRO A 412 4.64 4.23 44.61
CA PRO A 412 5.89 3.75 44.01
C PRO A 412 5.72 2.72 42.87
N ALA A 413 4.61 1.99 42.81
CA ALA A 413 4.35 1.04 41.73
C ALA A 413 3.96 1.78 40.46
N THR A 414 3.09 2.78 40.56
CA THR A 414 2.71 3.64 39.44
C THR A 414 3.90 4.45 38.92
N GLN A 415 4.77 4.98 39.80
CA GLN A 415 6.00 5.66 39.39
C GLN A 415 6.93 4.76 38.56
N ARG A 416 7.11 3.50 38.98
CA ARG A 416 7.91 2.50 38.25
C ARG A 416 7.31 2.16 36.90
N LEU A 417 5.99 2.00 36.82
CA LEU A 417 5.27 1.74 35.58
C LEU A 417 5.42 2.90 34.58
N LEU A 418 5.30 4.14 35.05
CA LEU A 418 5.51 5.33 34.23
C LEU A 418 6.95 5.44 33.75
N ALA A 419 7.94 5.25 34.64
CA ALA A 419 9.35 5.30 34.31
C ALA A 419 9.74 4.23 33.26
N ARG A 420 9.17 3.03 33.37
CA ARG A 420 9.38 1.95 32.41
C ARG A 420 8.70 2.23 31.07
N GLY A 421 7.45 2.73 31.09
CA GLY A 421 6.69 3.05 29.88
C GLY A 421 7.37 4.13 29.03
N VAL A 422 7.97 5.15 29.63
CA VAL A 422 8.76 6.17 28.92
C VAL A 422 9.96 5.53 28.22
N ARG A 423 10.68 4.61 28.88
CA ARG A 423 11.84 3.91 28.30
C ARG A 423 11.46 2.95 27.18
N LEU A 424 10.34 2.24 27.31
CA LEU A 424 9.81 1.39 26.25
C LEU A 424 9.37 2.22 25.05
N THR A 425 8.78 3.39 25.27
CA THR A 425 8.43 4.33 24.19
C THR A 425 9.69 4.83 23.49
N GLU A 426 10.76 5.15 24.23
CA GLU A 426 12.03 5.57 23.64
C GLU A 426 12.70 4.43 22.85
N LEU A 427 12.64 3.20 23.35
CA LEU A 427 13.15 2.00 22.65
C LEU A 427 12.46 1.77 21.31
N LEU A 428 11.16 2.04 21.22
CA LEU A 428 10.37 1.85 19.98
C LEU A 428 10.62 2.92 18.93
N LYS A 429 11.27 4.04 19.29
CA LYS A 429 11.67 5.04 18.31
C LYS A 429 12.72 4.46 17.35
N GLN A 430 12.61 4.81 16.09
CA GLN A 430 13.48 4.31 15.02
C GLN A 430 13.75 5.40 13.99
N ALA A 431 14.99 5.48 13.53
CA ALA A 431 15.35 6.42 12.49
C ALA A 431 14.78 5.96 11.13
N GLN A 432 14.37 6.91 10.32
CA GLN A 432 13.90 6.67 8.96
C GLN A 432 15.00 6.03 8.09
N TYR A 433 14.61 5.12 7.20
CA TYR A 433 15.49 4.38 6.28
C TYR A 433 16.53 3.47 6.97
N LYS A 434 16.22 3.05 8.19
CA LYS A 434 17.04 2.13 8.97
C LYS A 434 16.19 1.00 9.56
N PRO A 435 15.65 0.11 8.72
CA PRO A 435 14.92 -1.04 9.22
C PRO A 435 15.84 -1.98 9.99
N TYR A 436 15.30 -2.64 11.01
CA TYR A 436 16.00 -3.65 11.81
C TYR A 436 15.61 -5.06 11.34
N PRO A 437 16.57 -5.97 11.16
CA PRO A 437 16.29 -7.38 10.97
C PRO A 437 15.51 -7.95 12.16
N VAL A 438 14.68 -8.98 11.91
CA VAL A 438 13.77 -9.52 12.94
C VAL A 438 14.51 -10.02 14.20
N GLU A 439 15.68 -10.64 14.04
CA GLU A 439 16.50 -11.09 15.15
C GLU A 439 16.96 -9.95 16.06
N GLU A 440 17.31 -8.81 15.49
CA GLU A 440 17.70 -7.61 16.26
C GLU A 440 16.50 -6.96 16.93
N GLN A 441 15.34 -6.93 16.27
CA GLN A 441 14.11 -6.46 16.88
C GLN A 441 13.73 -7.31 18.09
N VAL A 442 13.82 -8.64 17.97
CA VAL A 442 13.55 -9.59 19.08
C VAL A 442 14.47 -9.31 20.26
N VAL A 443 15.76 -9.09 20.00
CA VAL A 443 16.72 -8.76 21.06
C VAL A 443 16.40 -7.42 21.71
N SER A 444 16.14 -6.37 20.93
CA SER A 444 15.76 -5.04 21.44
C SER A 444 14.55 -5.11 22.36
N LEU A 445 13.48 -5.78 21.90
CA LEU A 445 12.25 -5.92 22.69
C LEU A 445 12.47 -6.79 23.93
N PHE A 446 13.27 -7.84 23.83
CA PHE A 446 13.67 -8.67 24.96
C PHE A 446 14.36 -7.86 26.08
N LEU A 447 15.30 -6.99 25.71
CA LEU A 447 15.99 -6.13 26.66
C LEU A 447 15.03 -5.17 27.38
N GLY A 448 14.07 -4.62 26.64
CA GLY A 448 12.99 -3.79 27.20
C GLY A 448 12.13 -4.55 28.22
N VAL A 449 11.66 -5.73 27.85
CA VAL A 449 10.79 -6.56 28.70
C VAL A 449 11.53 -7.07 29.94
N ARG A 450 12.80 -7.42 29.81
CA ARG A 450 13.59 -7.96 30.93
C ARG A 450 14.13 -6.89 31.90
N GLY A 451 13.83 -5.60 31.66
CA GLY A 451 14.16 -4.51 32.57
C GLY A 451 15.59 -4.00 32.48
N TYR A 452 16.34 -4.34 31.43
CA TYR A 452 17.71 -3.84 31.22
C TYR A 452 17.75 -2.31 31.05
N LEU A 453 16.62 -1.71 30.68
CA LEU A 453 16.49 -0.27 30.48
C LEU A 453 16.10 0.50 31.75
N ASP A 454 15.60 -0.17 32.79
CA ASP A 454 14.95 0.45 33.95
C ASP A 454 15.87 1.38 34.74
N LYS A 455 17.19 1.12 34.72
CA LYS A 455 18.20 1.92 35.40
C LYS A 455 18.86 2.99 34.55
N LEU A 456 18.57 2.99 33.23
CA LEU A 456 19.18 3.94 32.29
C LEU A 456 18.41 5.29 32.29
N GLU A 457 19.16 6.35 32.05
CA GLU A 457 18.50 7.61 31.65
C GLU A 457 17.79 7.44 30.31
N VAL A 458 16.65 8.09 30.12
CA VAL A 458 15.84 7.96 28.89
C VAL A 458 16.67 8.30 27.65
N SER A 459 17.51 9.31 27.72
CA SER A 459 18.43 9.72 26.63
C SER A 459 19.45 8.67 26.24
N ALA A 460 19.81 7.75 27.16
CA ALA A 460 20.80 6.70 26.95
C ALA A 460 20.18 5.42 26.32
N VAL A 461 18.87 5.25 26.32
CA VAL A 461 18.20 4.02 25.87
C VAL A 461 18.58 3.66 24.44
N ARG A 462 18.53 4.60 23.50
CA ARG A 462 18.85 4.35 22.09
C ARG A 462 20.33 4.06 21.86
N ARG A 463 21.22 4.71 22.63
CA ARG A 463 22.66 4.42 22.59
C ARG A 463 22.94 3.01 23.12
N PHE A 464 22.36 2.64 24.25
CA PHE A 464 22.45 1.30 24.80
C PHE A 464 22.01 0.23 23.81
N GLU A 465 20.84 0.42 23.17
CA GLU A 465 20.34 -0.48 22.12
C GLU A 465 21.36 -0.63 20.97
N GLY A 466 21.85 0.47 20.42
CA GLY A 466 22.81 0.45 19.32
C GLY A 466 24.09 -0.24 19.65
N ASP A 467 24.65 0.04 20.85
CA ASP A 467 25.93 -0.49 21.32
C ASP A 467 25.83 -1.98 21.62
N ILE A 468 24.77 -2.44 22.30
CA ILE A 468 24.60 -3.87 22.60
C ILE A 468 24.34 -4.70 21.34
N LEU A 469 23.57 -4.19 20.39
CA LEU A 469 23.36 -4.87 19.10
C LEU A 469 24.68 -4.98 18.32
N SER A 470 25.49 -3.94 18.33
CA SER A 470 26.84 -3.95 17.74
C SER A 470 27.77 -4.95 18.43
N HIS A 471 27.72 -5.01 19.76
CA HIS A 471 28.45 -5.99 20.55
C HIS A 471 28.02 -7.43 20.22
N LEU A 472 26.72 -7.68 20.11
CA LEU A 472 26.20 -9.01 19.77
C LEU A 472 26.59 -9.44 18.34
N ARG A 473 26.57 -8.53 17.37
CA ARG A 473 27.05 -8.82 16.01
C ARG A 473 28.53 -9.22 16.00
N ALA A 474 29.33 -8.54 16.78
CA ALA A 474 30.80 -8.77 16.81
C ALA A 474 31.22 -9.98 17.66
N SER A 475 30.63 -10.15 18.84
CA SER A 475 31.10 -11.11 19.83
C SER A 475 30.23 -12.35 20.00
N HIS A 476 28.92 -12.24 19.63
CA HIS A 476 27.93 -13.30 19.81
C HIS A 476 27.01 -13.50 18.58
N PRO A 477 27.58 -13.55 17.33
CA PRO A 477 26.77 -13.64 16.12
C PRO A 477 25.88 -14.88 16.07
N GLY A 478 26.27 -15.96 16.78
CA GLY A 478 25.49 -17.19 16.86
C GLY A 478 24.12 -17.03 17.53
N ILE A 479 23.97 -16.07 18.46
CA ILE A 479 22.66 -15.78 19.09
C ILE A 479 21.70 -15.19 18.07
N LEU A 480 22.15 -14.21 17.30
CA LEU A 480 21.34 -13.58 16.26
C LEU A 480 21.00 -14.58 15.15
N ALA A 481 22.00 -15.36 14.70
CA ALA A 481 21.77 -16.40 13.69
C ALA A 481 20.75 -17.46 14.15
N ALA A 482 20.84 -17.92 15.40
CA ALA A 482 19.88 -18.89 15.94
C ALA A 482 18.43 -18.36 15.93
N ILE A 483 18.23 -17.08 16.28
CA ILE A 483 16.89 -16.45 16.24
C ILE A 483 16.41 -16.31 14.79
N ARG A 484 17.26 -15.80 13.90
CA ARG A 484 16.93 -15.59 12.49
C ARG A 484 16.55 -16.89 11.79
N ASP A 485 17.38 -17.91 11.90
CA ASP A 485 17.26 -19.14 11.10
C ASP A 485 16.15 -20.06 11.62
N SER A 486 15.93 -20.11 12.94
CA SER A 486 14.87 -20.92 13.54
C SER A 486 13.54 -20.21 13.71
N GLY A 487 13.54 -18.85 13.72
CA GLY A 487 12.35 -18.05 14.09
C GLY A 487 11.93 -18.25 15.56
N GLN A 488 12.77 -18.87 16.39
CA GLN A 488 12.46 -19.21 17.79
C GLN A 488 13.58 -18.73 18.72
N MET A 489 13.22 -18.52 19.97
CA MET A 489 14.18 -18.28 21.05
C MET A 489 14.20 -19.52 21.98
N SER A 490 15.14 -20.44 21.69
CA SER A 490 15.37 -21.61 22.54
C SER A 490 15.83 -21.19 23.94
N LYS A 491 15.74 -22.11 24.90
CA LYS A 491 16.25 -21.87 26.26
C LYS A 491 17.74 -21.51 26.26
N GLU A 492 18.52 -22.24 25.48
CA GLU A 492 19.98 -22.02 25.34
C GLU A 492 20.26 -20.64 24.71
N THR A 493 19.57 -20.25 23.67
CA THR A 493 19.66 -18.93 23.03
C THR A 493 19.31 -17.81 24.02
N GLU A 494 18.24 -17.99 24.79
CA GLU A 494 17.81 -17.03 25.81
C GLU A 494 18.86 -16.89 26.93
N GLU A 495 19.35 -18.00 27.46
CA GLU A 495 20.44 -18.00 28.49
C GLU A 495 21.71 -17.35 27.98
N GLY A 496 22.09 -17.62 26.74
CA GLY A 496 23.24 -16.98 26.08
C GLY A 496 23.05 -15.46 25.94
N LEU A 497 21.85 -15.03 25.54
CA LEU A 497 21.52 -13.62 25.42
C LEU A 497 21.52 -12.91 26.78
N VAL A 498 20.96 -13.54 27.83
CA VAL A 498 21.00 -13.01 29.20
C VAL A 498 22.45 -12.83 29.68
N LYS A 499 23.31 -13.84 29.52
CA LYS A 499 24.74 -13.72 29.91
C LYS A 499 25.45 -12.58 29.17
N ALA A 500 25.20 -12.45 27.86
CA ALA A 500 25.83 -11.39 27.06
C ALA A 500 25.32 -10.01 27.49
N ALA A 501 24.00 -9.88 27.74
CA ALA A 501 23.37 -8.63 28.18
C ALA A 501 23.79 -8.20 29.56
N ASP A 502 23.92 -9.18 30.52
CA ASP A 502 24.42 -8.91 31.89
C ASP A 502 25.88 -8.44 31.89
N ALA A 503 26.71 -9.07 31.07
CA ALA A 503 28.10 -8.67 30.93
C ALA A 503 28.23 -7.26 30.33
N PHE A 504 27.49 -6.99 29.26
CA PHE A 504 27.50 -5.68 28.59
C PHE A 504 26.96 -4.56 29.49
N SER A 505 25.84 -4.80 30.19
CA SER A 505 25.21 -3.80 31.06
C SER A 505 26.14 -3.33 32.22
N LYS A 506 27.08 -4.18 32.66
CA LYS A 506 28.06 -3.80 33.68
C LYS A 506 29.17 -2.87 33.17
N THR A 507 29.40 -2.88 31.87
CA THR A 507 30.45 -2.07 31.21
C THR A 507 29.91 -0.82 30.54
N PHE A 508 28.60 -0.73 30.38
CA PHE A 508 27.94 0.44 29.76
C PHE A 508 27.95 1.62 30.73
N VAL A 509 28.52 2.75 30.29
CA VAL A 509 28.65 4.01 31.06
C VAL A 509 27.80 5.12 30.44
#